data_1eb2c2b40e9ad5dde8b8339b660cc838
#
_entry.id   1eb2c2b40e9ad5dde8b8339b660cc838
#
_cell.length_a   1.000
_cell.length_b   1.000
_cell.length_c   1.000
_cell.angle_alpha   90.00
_cell.angle_beta   90.00
_cell.angle_gamma   90.00
#
_symmetry.space_group_name_H-M   'P 1'
#
loop_
_entity.id
_entity.type
_entity.pdbx_description
1 polymer ?
#
loop_
_entity_poly.entity_id
_entity_poly.type
_entity_poly.pdbx_seq_one_letter_code
_entity_poly.pdbx_strand_id
1 'polypeptide(L)'
;MASGTVMSRFLGILRAILLAATIGVTTNAADAFGVANQLPNNVYAIIVGGVLNAVLVPQIVRARTHLDGGNAYIDRLLTIAIVTFGSITVLTTVSAPLLVSLYTSGWDADQLALATAFAYWCLPQLFFYGLYSLLGEVLNAKSKFGPYMWAPVLNNIVAIIGMGAFVWQFGFDPTGQRSVADWTQQQISWLAGSATLGVASQALILLVFWKKMGLVFKFNFSWRGVGLGPAMKAASWTLGMLIVTQIGGIVQTAVASSSIQGRDQLVDSNVAIASVAAMSIAWLIFMLPHSVATVSIATAYFTRMSEHAMDKNFDELKKDLVEGLRTIAMISVLATTALVVLAYPVSRVFVGELPGAIALGNVVIAMVVGLLPFSFVFMIQRAFYALEDTRTPFIFTLVQVLVNIAGSVLVWLYVEDIWLVVGLSLVTSASILIQSGLSFALFRRKYGALGQGGLALATTKFIGAALLAGGVGFWMLQAMGGTVSGAFAVDSVLSSVVSCVTIGMVISLVYILVLKLLRVKEVGILLAPVVRLLRR
;
A
#
# COMPACT_ATOMS: atom_id res chain seq x y z
N MET A 1 -9.25 -17.99 6.57
CA MET A 1 -8.15 -17.16 6.05
C MET A 1 -8.64 -15.75 5.68
N ALA A 2 -9.63 -15.57 4.82
CA ALA A 2 -10.08 -14.25 4.38
C ALA A 2 -10.56 -13.31 5.50
N SER A 3 -11.21 -13.83 6.56
CA SER A 3 -11.77 -13.02 7.64
C SER A 3 -10.74 -12.19 8.42
N GLY A 4 -9.59 -12.75 8.75
CA GLY A 4 -8.52 -12.02 9.45
C GLY A 4 -7.94 -10.88 8.60
N THR A 5 -7.74 -11.12 7.30
CA THR A 5 -7.25 -10.08 6.37
C THR A 5 -8.26 -8.95 6.20
N VAL A 6 -9.56 -9.26 6.05
CA VAL A 6 -10.61 -8.24 5.92
C VAL A 6 -10.72 -7.42 7.22
N MET A 7 -10.73 -8.09 8.38
CA MET A 7 -10.80 -7.41 9.69
C MET A 7 -9.58 -6.51 9.91
N SER A 8 -8.37 -6.98 9.58
CA SER A 8 -7.15 -6.16 9.69
C SER A 8 -7.21 -4.91 8.81
N ARG A 9 -7.75 -5.01 7.60
CA ARG A 9 -7.90 -3.85 6.70
C ARG A 9 -8.92 -2.85 7.22
N PHE A 10 -10.05 -3.34 7.71
CA PHE A 10 -11.06 -2.47 8.32
C PHE A 10 -10.48 -1.71 9.53
N LEU A 11 -9.81 -2.42 10.45
CA LEU A 11 -9.15 -1.78 11.59
C LEU A 11 -7.99 -0.87 11.17
N GLY A 12 -7.30 -1.17 10.08
CA GLY A 12 -6.27 -0.30 9.50
C GLY A 12 -6.83 1.03 9.01
N ILE A 13 -8.00 1.03 8.38
CA ILE A 13 -8.71 2.27 8.00
C ILE A 13 -9.13 3.05 9.25
N LEU A 14 -9.73 2.38 10.24
CA LEU A 14 -10.14 3.02 11.49
C LEU A 14 -8.94 3.64 12.22
N ARG A 15 -7.80 2.95 12.26
CA ARG A 15 -6.53 3.47 12.78
C ARG A 15 -6.08 4.72 12.02
N ALA A 16 -6.17 4.74 10.69
CA ALA A 16 -5.77 5.89 9.88
C ALA A 16 -6.69 7.10 10.11
N ILE A 17 -8.01 6.87 10.24
CA ILE A 17 -8.98 7.92 10.60
C ILE A 17 -8.67 8.49 11.98
N LEU A 18 -8.42 7.63 12.97
CA LEU A 18 -8.11 8.06 14.33
C LEU A 18 -6.79 8.83 14.37
N LEU A 19 -5.76 8.38 13.64
CA LEU A 19 -4.48 9.09 13.54
C LEU A 19 -4.68 10.49 12.93
N ALA A 20 -5.43 10.57 11.84
CA ALA A 20 -5.76 11.81 11.18
C ALA A 20 -6.56 12.78 12.09
N ALA A 21 -7.47 12.26 12.89
CA ALA A 21 -8.18 13.06 13.91
C ALA A 21 -7.23 13.50 15.05
N THR A 22 -6.21 12.70 15.38
CA THR A 22 -5.29 12.95 16.50
C THR A 22 -4.26 14.03 16.19
N ILE A 23 -3.65 14.02 15.00
CA ILE A 23 -2.54 14.91 14.63
C ILE A 23 -2.75 15.64 13.30
N GLY A 24 -3.90 15.45 12.66
CA GLY A 24 -4.21 16.04 11.36
C GLY A 24 -3.68 15.23 10.17
N VAL A 25 -3.83 15.81 8.97
CA VAL A 25 -3.35 15.27 7.69
C VAL A 25 -2.51 16.29 6.93
N THR A 26 -2.77 17.57 7.17
CA THR A 26 -2.10 18.72 6.52
C THR A 26 -1.28 19.52 7.54
N THR A 27 -0.85 18.88 8.64
CA THR A 27 -0.08 19.50 9.73
C THR A 27 1.39 19.09 9.67
N ASN A 28 2.27 19.93 10.20
CA ASN A 28 3.71 19.64 10.26
C ASN A 28 4.01 18.42 11.15
N ALA A 29 3.26 18.23 12.24
CA ALA A 29 3.39 17.06 13.11
C ALA A 29 2.97 15.76 12.39
N ALA A 30 1.90 15.79 11.57
CA ALA A 30 1.48 14.64 10.77
C ALA A 30 2.54 14.25 9.73
N ASP A 31 3.17 15.23 9.08
CA ASP A 31 4.26 15.00 8.13
C ASP A 31 5.50 14.43 8.83
N ALA A 32 5.89 14.98 9.99
CA ALA A 32 7.00 14.48 10.79
C ALA A 32 6.79 13.01 11.22
N PHE A 33 5.59 12.68 11.72
CA PHE A 33 5.22 11.31 12.05
C PHE A 33 5.12 10.42 10.81
N GLY A 34 4.57 10.93 9.71
CA GLY A 34 4.42 10.22 8.44
C GLY A 34 5.77 9.76 7.88
N VAL A 35 6.75 10.65 7.81
CA VAL A 35 8.13 10.33 7.41
C VAL A 35 8.73 9.29 8.35
N ALA A 36 8.69 9.51 9.66
CA ALA A 36 9.29 8.62 10.65
C ALA A 36 8.71 7.21 10.61
N ASN A 37 7.39 7.09 10.50
CA ASN A 37 6.69 5.79 10.49
C ASN A 37 6.81 5.03 9.16
N GLN A 38 7.18 5.72 8.07
CA GLN A 38 7.44 5.10 6.77
C GLN A 38 8.82 4.44 6.69
N LEU A 39 9.83 4.98 7.39
CA LEU A 39 11.22 4.52 7.33
C LEU A 39 11.40 3.02 7.59
N PRO A 40 10.87 2.43 8.69
CA PRO A 40 11.07 1.00 8.96
C PRO A 40 10.44 0.12 7.89
N ASN A 41 9.30 0.53 7.33
CA ASN A 41 8.62 -0.23 6.28
C ASN A 41 9.39 -0.21 4.95
N ASN A 42 10.00 0.92 4.59
CA ASN A 42 10.81 1.05 3.38
C ASN A 42 12.08 0.18 3.45
N VAL A 43 12.78 0.20 4.59
CA VAL A 43 13.96 -0.66 4.81
C VAL A 43 13.55 -2.14 4.83
N TYR A 44 12.46 -2.47 5.51
CA TYR A 44 11.91 -3.82 5.55
C TYR A 44 11.57 -4.37 4.17
N ALA A 45 10.97 -3.57 3.29
CA ALA A 45 10.59 -3.97 1.94
C ALA A 45 11.80 -4.46 1.11
N ILE A 46 12.95 -3.78 1.23
CA ILE A 46 14.20 -4.20 0.56
C ILE A 46 14.67 -5.56 1.09
N ILE A 47 14.68 -5.74 2.41
CA ILE A 47 15.23 -6.95 3.05
C ILE A 47 14.34 -8.15 2.77
N VAL A 48 13.03 -7.99 2.95
CA VAL A 48 12.06 -9.08 2.79
C VAL A 48 11.93 -9.52 1.34
N GLY A 49 11.79 -8.57 0.42
CA GLY A 49 11.68 -8.91 -1.00
C GLY A 49 12.95 -9.52 -1.58
N GLY A 50 14.12 -9.04 -1.12
CA GLY A 50 15.42 -9.50 -1.62
C GLY A 50 15.93 -10.78 -0.96
N VAL A 51 15.85 -10.87 0.36
CA VAL A 51 16.50 -11.95 1.11
C VAL A 51 15.51 -12.99 1.62
N LEU A 52 14.43 -12.55 2.26
CA LEU A 52 13.52 -13.45 2.95
C LEU A 52 12.73 -14.32 1.95
N ASN A 53 12.00 -13.69 1.03
CA ASN A 53 11.13 -14.40 0.10
C ASN A 53 11.91 -15.22 -0.94
N ALA A 54 13.03 -14.69 -1.41
CA ALA A 54 13.80 -15.33 -2.47
C ALA A 54 14.77 -16.42 -1.95
N VAL A 55 15.22 -16.28 -0.71
CA VAL A 55 16.28 -17.15 -0.15
C VAL A 55 15.77 -18.00 1.00
N LEU A 56 15.14 -17.41 2.01
CA LEU A 56 14.78 -18.14 3.24
C LEU A 56 13.55 -19.02 3.06
N VAL A 57 12.48 -18.52 2.41
CA VAL A 57 11.22 -19.27 2.25
C VAL A 57 11.41 -20.60 1.52
N PRO A 58 12.09 -20.68 0.35
CA PRO A 58 12.33 -21.95 -0.32
C PRO A 58 13.15 -22.93 0.53
N GLN A 59 14.08 -22.43 1.33
CA GLN A 59 14.92 -23.24 2.20
C GLN A 59 14.12 -23.81 3.40
N ILE A 60 13.22 -23.02 3.98
CA ILE A 60 12.32 -23.47 5.06
C ILE A 60 11.41 -24.61 4.54
N VAL A 61 10.89 -24.47 3.32
CA VAL A 61 10.06 -25.52 2.70
C VAL A 61 10.85 -26.79 2.46
N ARG A 62 12.09 -26.69 1.95
CA ARG A 62 12.98 -27.84 1.72
C ARG A 62 13.41 -28.52 3.02
N ALA A 63 13.58 -27.77 4.11
CA ALA A 63 13.97 -28.32 5.41
C ALA A 63 12.98 -29.39 5.93
N ARG A 64 11.74 -29.40 5.49
CA ARG A 64 10.74 -30.42 5.85
C ARG A 64 11.13 -31.85 5.46
N THR A 65 11.97 -32.02 4.45
CA THR A 65 12.41 -33.35 3.96
C THR A 65 13.60 -33.91 4.75
N HIS A 66 14.17 -33.16 5.73
CA HIS A 66 15.26 -33.62 6.56
C HIS A 66 14.77 -34.60 7.66
N LEU A 67 15.62 -35.54 8.06
CA LEU A 67 15.31 -36.60 9.04
C LEU A 67 14.90 -36.08 10.43
N ASP A 68 15.40 -34.89 10.82
CA ASP A 68 15.05 -34.20 12.08
C ASP A 68 13.83 -33.27 11.96
N GLY A 69 13.06 -33.37 10.86
CA GLY A 69 11.99 -32.42 10.54
C GLY A 69 12.47 -31.02 10.24
N GLY A 70 13.79 -30.83 10.01
CA GLY A 70 14.42 -29.59 9.64
C GLY A 70 14.66 -28.61 10.81
N ASN A 71 14.46 -29.02 12.05
CA ASN A 71 14.54 -28.11 13.20
C ASN A 71 15.91 -27.43 13.33
N ALA A 72 17.03 -28.18 13.26
CA ALA A 72 18.36 -27.60 13.33
C ALA A 72 18.68 -26.64 12.19
N TYR A 73 18.14 -26.90 11.01
CA TYR A 73 18.28 -26.03 9.85
C TYR A 73 17.44 -24.75 10.00
N ILE A 74 16.20 -24.86 10.49
CA ILE A 74 15.31 -23.73 10.79
C ILE A 74 15.94 -22.84 11.88
N ASP A 75 16.50 -23.42 12.95
CA ASP A 75 17.19 -22.68 14.00
C ASP A 75 18.36 -21.84 13.46
N ARG A 76 19.14 -22.41 12.53
CA ARG A 76 20.23 -21.71 11.84
C ARG A 76 19.73 -20.54 10.99
N LEU A 77 18.69 -20.75 10.17
CA LEU A 77 18.09 -19.71 9.35
C LEU A 77 17.50 -18.57 10.21
N LEU A 78 16.78 -18.91 11.26
CA LEU A 78 16.23 -17.95 12.20
C LEU A 78 17.32 -17.16 12.93
N THR A 79 18.41 -17.82 13.34
CA THR A 79 19.54 -17.13 13.99
C THR A 79 20.15 -16.09 13.04
N ILE A 80 20.43 -16.47 11.79
CA ILE A 80 20.97 -15.54 10.78
C ILE A 80 20.02 -14.36 10.59
N ALA A 81 18.73 -14.62 10.45
CA ALA A 81 17.74 -13.58 10.20
C ALA A 81 17.56 -12.64 11.41
N ILE A 82 17.49 -13.18 12.63
CA ILE A 82 17.37 -12.37 13.86
C ILE A 82 18.62 -11.47 14.01
N VAL A 83 19.82 -12.00 13.79
CA VAL A 83 21.06 -11.21 13.86
C VAL A 83 21.06 -10.14 12.77
N THR A 84 20.70 -10.50 11.54
CA THR A 84 20.65 -9.54 10.41
C THR A 84 19.64 -8.43 10.67
N PHE A 85 18.39 -8.76 11.02
CA PHE A 85 17.37 -7.75 11.31
C PHE A 85 17.74 -6.92 12.55
N GLY A 86 18.28 -7.53 13.58
CA GLY A 86 18.74 -6.83 14.78
C GLY A 86 19.86 -5.83 14.46
N SER A 87 20.87 -6.25 13.71
CA SER A 87 22.00 -5.39 13.31
C SER A 87 21.53 -4.23 12.43
N ILE A 88 20.67 -4.48 11.44
CA ILE A 88 20.13 -3.43 10.57
C ILE A 88 19.24 -2.48 11.37
N THR A 89 18.43 -2.99 12.31
CA THR A 89 17.60 -2.14 13.17
C THR A 89 18.45 -1.21 14.02
N VAL A 90 19.52 -1.71 14.65
CA VAL A 90 20.43 -0.87 15.42
C VAL A 90 21.10 0.17 14.52
N LEU A 91 21.62 -0.24 13.37
CA LEU A 91 22.27 0.66 12.42
C LEU A 91 21.32 1.76 11.94
N THR A 92 20.11 1.41 11.52
CA THR A 92 19.12 2.39 11.04
C THR A 92 18.64 3.31 12.15
N THR A 93 18.47 2.79 13.39
CA THR A 93 18.07 3.60 14.54
C THR A 93 19.15 4.61 14.92
N VAL A 94 20.42 4.21 14.94
CA VAL A 94 21.54 5.13 15.17
C VAL A 94 21.64 6.17 14.04
N SER A 95 21.32 5.78 12.81
CA SER A 95 21.34 6.66 11.63
C SER A 95 20.02 7.43 11.43
N ALA A 96 19.11 7.47 12.42
CA ALA A 96 17.80 8.11 12.28
C ALA A 96 17.86 9.56 11.74
N PRO A 97 18.74 10.46 12.23
CA PRO A 97 18.85 11.83 11.70
C PRO A 97 19.18 11.85 10.21
N LEU A 98 20.13 11.02 9.77
CA LEU A 98 20.51 10.89 8.37
C LEU A 98 19.36 10.34 7.52
N LEU A 99 18.66 9.31 8.01
CA LEU A 99 17.51 8.75 7.29
C LEU A 99 16.39 9.77 7.14
N VAL A 100 16.04 10.50 8.20
CA VAL A 100 15.03 11.58 8.14
C VAL A 100 15.45 12.63 7.10
N SER A 101 16.69 13.11 7.13
CA SER A 101 17.18 14.13 6.19
C SER A 101 17.16 13.68 4.73
N LEU A 102 17.26 12.38 4.44
CA LEU A 102 17.14 11.86 3.08
C LEU A 102 15.71 11.90 2.54
N TYR A 103 14.71 11.87 3.43
CA TYR A 103 13.28 11.88 3.07
C TYR A 103 12.64 13.27 3.17
N THR A 104 13.39 14.27 3.61
CA THR A 104 12.87 15.61 3.86
C THR A 104 13.67 16.67 3.13
N SER A 105 12.99 17.73 2.69
CA SER A 105 13.59 18.87 2.03
C SER A 105 12.91 20.15 2.52
N GLY A 106 13.69 21.16 2.87
CA GLY A 106 13.16 22.48 3.25
C GLY A 106 12.52 22.56 4.64
N TRP A 107 12.68 21.55 5.49
CA TRP A 107 12.19 21.57 6.86
C TRP A 107 13.11 22.37 7.77
N ASP A 108 12.51 23.08 8.73
CA ASP A 108 13.24 23.75 9.79
C ASP A 108 13.86 22.77 10.80
N ALA A 109 14.69 23.30 11.70
CA ALA A 109 15.39 22.49 12.69
C ALA A 109 14.43 21.78 13.67
N ASP A 110 13.34 22.43 14.07
CA ASP A 110 12.39 21.90 15.04
C ASP A 110 11.57 20.74 14.43
N GLN A 111 11.16 20.88 13.18
CA GLN A 111 10.45 19.82 12.47
C GLN A 111 11.35 18.60 12.18
N LEU A 112 12.61 18.82 11.81
CA LEU A 112 13.61 17.76 11.67
C LEU A 112 13.88 17.05 13.00
N ALA A 113 13.97 17.80 14.10
CA ALA A 113 14.14 17.26 15.44
C ALA A 113 12.93 16.40 15.85
N LEU A 114 11.71 16.89 15.62
CA LEU A 114 10.48 16.14 15.90
C LEU A 114 10.40 14.83 15.08
N ALA A 115 10.66 14.91 13.77
CA ALA A 115 10.66 13.72 12.91
C ALA A 115 11.72 12.70 13.33
N THR A 116 12.92 13.18 13.71
CA THR A 116 14.00 12.33 14.21
C THR A 116 13.61 11.68 15.54
N ALA A 117 12.98 12.41 16.45
CA ALA A 117 12.49 11.87 17.71
C ALA A 117 11.42 10.80 17.49
N PHE A 118 10.48 10.99 16.56
CA PHE A 118 9.55 9.95 16.16
C PHE A 118 10.26 8.75 15.52
N ALA A 119 11.29 8.98 14.69
CA ALA A 119 12.03 7.93 14.02
C ALA A 119 12.75 7.00 15.00
N TYR A 120 13.30 7.51 16.09
CA TYR A 120 13.91 6.68 17.15
C TYR A 120 12.91 5.69 17.76
N TRP A 121 11.64 6.03 17.85
CA TRP A 121 10.57 5.13 18.30
C TRP A 121 10.06 4.21 17.20
N CYS A 122 10.02 4.67 15.95
CA CYS A 122 9.48 3.90 14.83
C CYS A 122 10.47 2.87 14.27
N LEU A 123 11.76 3.22 14.13
CA LEU A 123 12.76 2.34 13.49
C LEU A 123 12.91 0.96 14.14
N PRO A 124 12.75 0.78 15.46
CA PRO A 124 12.69 -0.55 16.07
C PRO A 124 11.59 -1.47 15.52
N GLN A 125 10.54 -0.94 14.88
CA GLN A 125 9.51 -1.74 14.19
C GLN A 125 10.13 -2.67 13.13
N LEU A 126 11.25 -2.28 12.53
CA LEU A 126 11.96 -3.07 11.52
C LEU A 126 12.31 -4.47 12.02
N PHE A 127 12.80 -4.57 13.24
CA PHE A 127 13.09 -5.87 13.87
C PHE A 127 11.82 -6.72 13.99
N PHE A 128 10.75 -6.14 14.46
CA PHE A 128 9.48 -6.86 14.66
C PHE A 128 8.79 -7.22 13.35
N TYR A 129 8.91 -6.40 12.29
CA TYR A 129 8.47 -6.78 10.95
C TYR A 129 9.22 -8.02 10.43
N GLY A 130 10.55 -8.04 10.59
CA GLY A 130 11.36 -9.20 10.24
C GLY A 130 10.99 -10.44 11.04
N LEU A 131 10.85 -10.31 12.35
CA LEU A 131 10.46 -11.40 13.24
C LEU A 131 9.06 -11.95 12.89
N TYR A 132 8.08 -11.07 12.68
CA TYR A 132 6.74 -11.47 12.25
C TYR A 132 6.75 -12.27 10.95
N SER A 133 7.49 -11.79 9.94
CA SER A 133 7.57 -12.47 8.66
C SER A 133 8.22 -13.86 8.78
N LEU A 134 9.33 -13.96 9.49
CA LEU A 134 10.03 -15.23 9.72
C LEU A 134 9.17 -16.26 10.46
N LEU A 135 8.60 -15.87 11.58
CA LEU A 135 7.72 -16.75 12.37
C LEU A 135 6.49 -17.16 11.55
N GLY A 136 5.95 -16.23 10.77
CA GLY A 136 4.82 -16.45 9.88
C GLY A 136 5.11 -17.50 8.80
N GLU A 137 6.27 -17.42 8.14
CA GLU A 137 6.66 -18.38 7.11
C GLU A 137 6.85 -19.80 7.66
N VAL A 138 7.40 -19.92 8.86
CA VAL A 138 7.51 -21.25 9.51
C VAL A 138 6.13 -21.81 9.88
N LEU A 139 5.22 -20.95 10.40
CA LEU A 139 3.85 -21.35 10.70
C LEU A 139 3.09 -21.76 9.42
N ASN A 140 3.25 -21.00 8.34
CA ASN A 140 2.68 -21.30 7.02
C ASN A 140 3.25 -22.63 6.48
N ALA A 141 4.55 -22.82 6.58
CA ALA A 141 5.21 -24.07 6.21
C ALA A 141 4.64 -25.27 6.98
N LYS A 142 4.20 -25.11 8.22
CA LYS A 142 3.53 -26.16 9.01
C LYS A 142 1.99 -26.14 8.86
N SER A 143 1.45 -25.46 7.84
CA SER A 143 0.01 -25.36 7.52
C SER A 143 -0.85 -24.73 8.64
N LYS A 144 -0.26 -23.87 9.48
CA LYS A 144 -0.93 -23.11 10.55
C LYS A 144 -1.10 -21.65 10.15
N PHE A 145 -2.02 -21.40 9.22
CA PHE A 145 -2.23 -20.06 8.64
C PHE A 145 -2.99 -19.09 9.54
N GLY A 146 -3.82 -19.60 10.47
CA GLY A 146 -4.68 -18.77 11.32
C GLY A 146 -3.95 -17.69 12.10
N PRO A 147 -2.96 -18.04 12.94
CA PRO A 147 -2.24 -17.06 13.76
C PRO A 147 -1.59 -15.95 12.94
N TYR A 148 -0.98 -16.29 11.81
CA TYR A 148 -0.34 -15.34 10.91
C TYR A 148 -1.33 -14.33 10.33
N MET A 149 -2.53 -14.79 9.93
CA MET A 149 -3.56 -13.93 9.34
C MET A 149 -4.26 -13.01 10.36
N TRP A 150 -4.30 -13.40 11.64
CA TRP A 150 -4.95 -12.62 12.69
C TRP A 150 -4.00 -11.71 13.47
N ALA A 151 -2.69 -11.94 13.43
CA ALA A 151 -1.71 -11.11 14.12
C ALA A 151 -1.76 -9.62 13.72
N PRO A 152 -1.98 -9.21 12.44
CA PRO A 152 -2.14 -7.81 12.07
C PRO A 152 -3.40 -7.14 12.66
N VAL A 153 -4.42 -7.91 13.04
CA VAL A 153 -5.59 -7.40 13.77
C VAL A 153 -5.17 -6.89 15.14
N LEU A 154 -4.33 -7.67 15.85
CA LEU A 154 -3.79 -7.27 17.16
C LEU A 154 -2.95 -6.00 17.06
N ASN A 155 -2.11 -5.86 16.03
CA ASN A 155 -1.36 -4.63 15.78
C ASN A 155 -2.29 -3.40 15.72
N ASN A 156 -3.34 -3.48 14.91
CA ASN A 156 -4.26 -2.36 14.77
C ASN A 156 -5.02 -2.07 16.07
N ILE A 157 -5.44 -3.10 16.80
CA ILE A 157 -6.11 -2.92 18.10
C ILE A 157 -5.20 -2.20 19.10
N VAL A 158 -3.94 -2.66 19.24
CA VAL A 158 -2.98 -2.06 20.18
C VAL A 158 -2.68 -0.60 19.79
N ALA A 159 -2.49 -0.32 18.49
CA ALA A 159 -2.26 1.03 18.01
C ALA A 159 -3.48 1.95 18.24
N ILE A 160 -4.71 1.47 18.02
CA ILE A 160 -5.95 2.21 18.27
C ILE A 160 -6.09 2.52 19.78
N ILE A 161 -5.86 1.53 20.65
CA ILE A 161 -5.89 1.73 22.10
C ILE A 161 -4.83 2.75 22.52
N GLY A 162 -3.60 2.66 22.00
CA GLY A 162 -2.53 3.59 22.31
C GLY A 162 -2.84 5.02 21.86
N MET A 163 -3.41 5.20 20.66
CA MET A 163 -3.88 6.52 20.21
C MET A 163 -5.07 7.02 21.03
N GLY A 164 -6.00 6.16 21.41
CA GLY A 164 -7.10 6.52 22.32
C GLY A 164 -6.58 7.02 23.67
N ALA A 165 -5.57 6.37 24.23
CA ALA A 165 -4.91 6.81 25.45
C ALA A 165 -4.15 8.14 25.26
N PHE A 166 -3.48 8.33 24.11
CA PHE A 166 -2.88 9.60 23.73
C PHE A 166 -3.91 10.73 23.72
N VAL A 167 -5.03 10.52 23.02
CA VAL A 167 -6.11 11.52 22.93
C VAL A 167 -6.72 11.82 24.28
N TRP A 168 -6.93 10.80 25.12
CA TRP A 168 -7.44 10.99 26.48
C TRP A 168 -6.53 11.87 27.34
N GLN A 169 -5.20 11.76 27.18
CA GLN A 169 -4.22 12.49 27.97
C GLN A 169 -3.92 13.88 27.39
N PHE A 170 -3.83 14.02 26.06
CA PHE A 170 -3.31 15.20 25.39
C PHE A 170 -4.31 15.90 24.47
N GLY A 171 -5.48 15.32 24.24
CA GLY A 171 -6.50 15.85 23.33
C GLY A 171 -6.22 15.59 21.86
N PHE A 172 -7.19 15.98 21.03
CA PHE A 172 -7.09 15.99 19.57
C PHE A 172 -6.41 17.27 19.09
N ASP A 173 -5.69 17.20 17.97
CA ASP A 173 -5.09 18.35 17.30
C ASP A 173 -5.12 18.17 15.76
N PRO A 174 -6.32 18.06 15.16
CA PRO A 174 -6.46 17.82 13.73
C PRO A 174 -6.03 19.02 12.87
N THR A 175 -5.94 20.21 13.46
CA THR A 175 -5.61 21.49 12.78
C THR A 175 -4.16 21.90 12.97
N GLY A 176 -3.40 21.21 13.85
CA GLY A 176 -2.00 21.53 14.13
C GLY A 176 -1.79 22.79 14.96
N GLN A 177 -2.68 23.05 15.92
CA GLN A 177 -2.54 24.16 16.86
C GLN A 177 -1.30 24.00 17.76
N ARG A 178 -0.89 22.75 18.00
CA ARG A 178 0.34 22.44 18.72
C ARG A 178 1.54 22.65 17.79
N SER A 179 2.37 23.66 18.11
CA SER A 179 3.63 23.88 17.40
C SER A 179 4.52 22.64 17.45
N VAL A 180 5.35 22.43 16.41
CA VAL A 180 6.32 21.31 16.38
C VAL A 180 7.33 21.38 17.52
N ALA A 181 7.67 22.60 17.99
CA ALA A 181 8.56 22.82 19.13
C ALA A 181 7.93 22.44 20.48
N ASP A 182 6.60 22.43 20.59
CA ASP A 182 5.88 22.16 21.84
C ASP A 182 5.67 20.65 22.09
N TRP A 183 6.12 19.79 21.19
CA TRP A 183 5.99 18.36 21.37
C TRP A 183 6.91 17.82 22.45
N THR A 184 6.31 17.36 23.55
CA THR A 184 7.06 16.77 24.66
C THR A 184 7.51 15.33 24.35
N GLN A 185 8.59 14.89 25.01
CA GLN A 185 9.05 13.50 24.90
C GLN A 185 7.96 12.49 25.29
N GLN A 186 7.07 12.86 26.21
CA GLN A 186 5.95 12.03 26.62
C GLN A 186 4.95 11.86 25.46
N GLN A 187 4.56 12.92 24.77
CA GLN A 187 3.67 12.85 23.61
C GLN A 187 4.28 12.02 22.47
N ILE A 188 5.57 12.25 22.18
CA ILE A 188 6.32 11.50 21.16
C ILE A 188 6.32 10.00 21.48
N SER A 189 6.66 9.65 22.73
CA SER A 189 6.72 8.24 23.15
C SER A 189 5.36 7.56 23.15
N TRP A 190 4.29 8.26 23.53
CA TRP A 190 2.94 7.68 23.51
C TRP A 190 2.45 7.45 22.08
N LEU A 191 2.63 8.41 21.17
CA LEU A 191 2.16 8.29 19.79
C LEU A 191 2.98 7.26 19.00
N ALA A 192 4.29 7.46 18.90
CA ALA A 192 5.16 6.59 18.11
C ALA A 192 5.46 5.25 18.80
N GLY A 193 5.56 5.26 20.14
CA GLY A 193 5.72 4.04 20.93
C GLY A 193 4.52 3.12 20.85
N SER A 194 3.30 3.64 20.85
CA SER A 194 2.09 2.81 20.68
C SER A 194 2.04 2.16 19.28
N ALA A 195 2.46 2.87 18.24
CA ALA A 195 2.57 2.31 16.90
C ALA A 195 3.59 1.16 16.87
N THR A 196 4.74 1.34 17.51
CA THR A 196 5.77 0.29 17.62
C THR A 196 5.33 -0.88 18.48
N LEU A 197 4.64 -0.62 19.60
CA LEU A 197 4.06 -1.66 20.44
C LEU A 197 3.03 -2.50 19.67
N GLY A 198 2.23 -1.87 18.80
CA GLY A 198 1.33 -2.59 17.90
C GLY A 198 2.07 -3.58 17.01
N VAL A 199 3.13 -3.15 16.33
CA VAL A 199 3.95 -4.02 15.48
C VAL A 199 4.66 -5.10 16.30
N ALA A 200 5.17 -4.74 17.48
CA ALA A 200 5.80 -5.71 18.39
C ALA A 200 4.80 -6.78 18.83
N SER A 201 3.58 -6.40 19.23
CA SER A 201 2.53 -7.34 19.65
C SER A 201 2.15 -8.32 18.54
N GLN A 202 2.11 -7.85 17.29
CA GLN A 202 1.88 -8.68 16.10
C GLN A 202 2.93 -9.78 15.94
N ALA A 203 4.20 -9.46 16.19
CA ALA A 203 5.28 -10.44 16.11
C ALA A 203 5.30 -11.38 17.32
N LEU A 204 5.18 -10.82 18.52
CA LEU A 204 5.30 -11.57 19.78
C LEU A 204 4.15 -12.57 19.99
N ILE A 205 2.94 -12.25 19.54
CA ILE A 205 1.80 -13.20 19.65
C ILE A 205 2.09 -14.51 18.89
N LEU A 206 2.86 -14.47 17.80
CA LEU A 206 3.22 -15.66 17.05
C LEU A 206 4.12 -16.61 17.86
N LEU A 207 4.93 -16.11 18.80
CA LEU A 207 5.74 -16.94 19.71
C LEU A 207 4.88 -17.80 20.64
N VAL A 208 3.69 -17.34 21.02
CA VAL A 208 2.75 -18.13 21.81
C VAL A 208 2.28 -19.36 21.03
N PHE A 209 1.94 -19.15 19.74
CA PHE A 209 1.54 -20.24 18.87
C PHE A 209 2.72 -21.17 18.51
N TRP A 210 3.93 -20.61 18.39
CA TRP A 210 5.16 -21.35 18.21
C TRP A 210 5.37 -22.36 19.36
N LYS A 211 5.29 -21.89 20.60
CA LYS A 211 5.39 -22.75 21.79
C LYS A 211 4.32 -23.85 21.83
N LYS A 212 3.07 -23.50 21.49
CA LYS A 212 1.95 -24.48 21.46
C LYS A 212 2.16 -25.61 20.45
N MET A 213 3.03 -25.42 19.45
CA MET A 213 3.39 -26.46 18.47
C MET A 213 4.61 -27.29 18.88
N GLY A 214 5.13 -27.09 20.08
CA GLY A 214 6.32 -27.80 20.55
C GLY A 214 7.62 -27.36 19.86
N LEU A 215 7.61 -26.22 19.15
CA LEU A 215 8.80 -25.68 18.54
C LEU A 215 9.65 -24.97 19.59
N VAL A 216 10.90 -25.42 19.73
CA VAL A 216 11.88 -24.81 20.63
C VAL A 216 12.97 -24.22 19.73
N PHE A 217 13.11 -22.89 19.77
CA PHE A 217 14.19 -22.20 19.06
C PHE A 217 15.47 -22.25 19.87
N LYS A 218 16.59 -22.61 19.21
CA LYS A 218 17.93 -22.54 19.75
C LYS A 218 18.84 -21.75 18.83
N PHE A 219 19.59 -20.80 19.38
CA PHE A 219 20.58 -20.06 18.59
C PHE A 219 21.62 -21.02 18.01
N ASN A 220 21.80 -20.97 16.68
CA ASN A 220 22.75 -21.78 15.95
C ASN A 220 23.57 -20.90 14.99
N PHE A 221 24.81 -20.62 15.36
CA PHE A 221 25.75 -19.75 14.65
C PHE A 221 26.60 -20.47 13.59
N SER A 222 26.31 -21.73 13.27
CA SER A 222 27.02 -22.47 12.23
C SER A 222 26.51 -22.04 10.82
N TRP A 223 26.99 -20.90 10.34
CA TRP A 223 26.45 -20.23 9.13
C TRP A 223 26.96 -20.79 7.79
N ARG A 224 27.97 -21.70 7.82
CA ARG A 224 28.52 -22.32 6.60
C ARG A 224 27.58 -23.37 6.03
N GLY A 225 27.46 -23.42 4.69
CA GLY A 225 26.68 -24.45 3.99
C GLY A 225 25.16 -24.23 3.89
N VAL A 226 24.66 -23.03 4.17
CA VAL A 226 23.22 -22.72 4.10
C VAL A 226 22.69 -22.60 2.66
N GLY A 227 23.57 -22.61 1.63
CA GLY A 227 23.18 -22.62 0.21
C GLY A 227 22.55 -21.33 -0.31
N LEU A 228 22.88 -20.17 0.28
CA LEU A 228 22.26 -18.89 -0.06
C LEU A 228 22.69 -18.31 -1.42
N GLY A 229 23.87 -18.69 -1.95
CA GLY A 229 24.47 -18.10 -3.16
C GLY A 229 23.62 -18.24 -4.44
N PRO A 230 23.20 -19.45 -4.82
CA PRO A 230 22.36 -19.65 -6.01
C PRO A 230 21.00 -18.94 -5.93
N ALA A 231 20.37 -18.96 -4.75
CA ALA A 231 19.12 -18.28 -4.50
C ALA A 231 19.25 -16.75 -4.60
N MET A 232 20.35 -16.18 -4.08
CA MET A 232 20.64 -14.74 -4.20
C MET A 232 20.83 -14.32 -5.67
N LYS A 233 21.48 -15.14 -6.48
CA LYS A 233 21.64 -14.86 -7.92
C LYS A 233 20.29 -14.85 -8.65
N ALA A 234 19.39 -15.78 -8.34
CA ALA A 234 18.05 -15.80 -8.91
C ALA A 234 17.20 -14.58 -8.48
N ALA A 235 17.39 -14.13 -7.22
CA ALA A 235 16.68 -12.99 -6.65
C ALA A 235 17.26 -11.62 -7.05
N SER A 236 18.42 -11.55 -7.70
CA SER A 236 19.15 -10.29 -7.92
C SER A 236 18.33 -9.23 -8.68
N TRP A 237 17.57 -9.63 -9.72
CA TRP A 237 16.72 -8.72 -10.46
C TRP A 237 15.54 -8.19 -9.62
N THR A 238 14.92 -9.05 -8.81
CA THR A 238 13.85 -8.64 -7.90
C THR A 238 14.38 -7.69 -6.82
N LEU A 239 15.57 -7.98 -6.26
CA LEU A 239 16.23 -7.08 -5.31
C LEU A 239 16.57 -5.73 -5.95
N GLY A 240 17.12 -5.74 -7.18
CA GLY A 240 17.40 -4.52 -7.95
C GLY A 240 16.12 -3.70 -8.18
N MET A 241 15.01 -4.35 -8.52
CA MET A 241 13.70 -3.70 -8.67
C MET A 241 13.26 -3.00 -7.39
N LEU A 242 13.38 -3.67 -6.24
CA LEU A 242 13.01 -3.10 -4.93
C LEU A 242 13.90 -1.89 -4.57
N ILE A 243 15.22 -2.00 -4.75
CA ILE A 243 16.14 -0.90 -4.48
C ILE A 243 15.81 0.33 -5.33
N VAL A 244 15.61 0.14 -6.64
CA VAL A 244 15.26 1.23 -7.57
C VAL A 244 13.93 1.88 -7.17
N THR A 245 12.93 1.07 -6.79
CA THR A 245 11.62 1.58 -6.32
C THR A 245 11.77 2.40 -5.05
N GLN A 246 12.62 1.99 -4.10
CA GLN A 246 12.85 2.74 -2.88
C GLN A 246 13.59 4.07 -3.13
N ILE A 247 14.55 4.09 -4.06
CA ILE A 247 15.19 5.34 -4.48
C ILE A 247 14.15 6.32 -5.05
N GLY A 248 13.25 5.85 -5.91
CA GLY A 248 12.15 6.67 -6.41
C GLY A 248 11.24 7.19 -5.31
N GLY A 249 10.93 6.34 -4.32
CA GLY A 249 10.14 6.71 -3.14
C GLY A 249 10.81 7.77 -2.27
N ILE A 250 12.13 7.69 -2.06
CA ILE A 250 12.90 8.70 -1.33
C ILE A 250 12.78 10.06 -2.03
N VAL A 251 13.07 10.12 -3.33
CA VAL A 251 13.00 11.37 -4.10
C VAL A 251 11.58 11.96 -4.06
N GLN A 252 10.57 11.13 -4.27
CA GLN A 252 9.17 11.59 -4.26
C GLN A 252 8.76 12.11 -2.88
N THR A 253 9.14 11.42 -1.79
CA THR A 253 8.83 11.87 -0.43
C THR A 253 9.59 13.15 -0.07
N ALA A 254 10.86 13.27 -0.46
CA ALA A 254 11.66 14.47 -0.24
C ALA A 254 11.05 15.68 -0.97
N VAL A 255 10.61 15.50 -2.23
CA VAL A 255 9.90 16.57 -2.96
C VAL A 255 8.56 16.87 -2.32
N ALA A 256 7.76 15.86 -1.94
CA ALA A 256 6.49 16.09 -1.27
C ALA A 256 6.64 16.84 0.06
N SER A 257 7.74 16.60 0.78
CA SER A 257 8.02 17.26 2.05
C SER A 257 8.33 18.76 1.90
N SER A 258 8.84 19.21 0.75
CA SER A 258 9.14 20.62 0.51
C SER A 258 7.89 21.51 0.38
N SER A 259 6.71 20.93 0.10
CA SER A 259 5.45 21.67 -0.03
C SER A 259 5.04 22.44 1.24
N ILE A 260 5.56 22.05 2.41
CA ILE A 260 5.23 22.72 3.68
C ILE A 260 5.74 24.16 3.75
N GLN A 261 6.75 24.54 2.96
CA GLN A 261 7.27 25.91 2.93
C GLN A 261 6.20 26.93 2.52
N GLY A 262 5.22 26.53 1.72
CA GLY A 262 4.08 27.36 1.36
C GLY A 262 3.05 27.56 2.49
N ARG A 263 3.09 26.75 3.56
CA ARG A 263 2.08 26.84 4.64
C ARG A 263 2.15 28.14 5.41
N ASP A 264 3.34 28.63 5.71
CA ASP A 264 3.54 29.87 6.48
C ASP A 264 2.99 31.09 5.73
N GLN A 265 2.96 31.05 4.39
CA GLN A 265 2.41 32.11 3.55
C GLN A 265 0.87 32.10 3.49
N LEU A 266 0.24 31.01 3.90
CA LEU A 266 -1.19 30.78 3.76
C LEU A 266 -1.93 30.67 5.11
N VAL A 267 -1.27 31.01 6.23
CA VAL A 267 -1.84 30.91 7.59
C VAL A 267 -3.19 31.63 7.71
N ASP A 268 -3.35 32.78 7.04
CA ASP A 268 -4.58 33.58 7.05
C ASP A 268 -5.55 33.21 5.91
N SER A 269 -5.19 32.27 5.03
CA SER A 269 -6.04 31.83 3.93
C SER A 269 -6.78 30.54 4.32
N ASN A 270 -8.03 30.42 3.91
CA ASN A 270 -8.82 29.19 4.11
C ASN A 270 -8.41 28.08 3.14
N VAL A 271 -7.08 27.87 2.97
CA VAL A 271 -6.46 26.92 2.05
C VAL A 271 -5.51 26.01 2.81
N ALA A 272 -5.63 24.70 2.61
CA ALA A 272 -4.72 23.72 3.18
C ALA A 272 -3.77 23.17 2.10
N ILE A 273 -2.50 22.99 2.46
CA ILE A 273 -1.47 22.40 1.59
C ILE A 273 -1.27 20.93 1.97
N ALA A 274 -1.46 20.05 0.99
CA ALA A 274 -1.15 18.63 1.12
C ALA A 274 0.38 18.41 1.13
N SER A 275 0.87 17.50 1.97
CA SER A 275 2.26 17.07 2.03
C SER A 275 2.36 15.55 2.22
N VAL A 276 3.40 15.05 2.85
CA VAL A 276 3.71 13.62 3.01
C VAL A 276 2.58 12.83 3.65
N ALA A 277 1.96 13.37 4.70
CA ALA A 277 0.85 12.70 5.38
C ALA A 277 -0.37 12.55 4.47
N ALA A 278 -0.74 13.60 3.73
CA ALA A 278 -1.84 13.54 2.76
C ALA A 278 -1.54 12.55 1.62
N MET A 279 -0.31 12.55 1.10
CA MET A 279 0.12 11.58 0.08
C MET A 279 0.03 10.13 0.59
N SER A 280 0.38 9.90 1.86
CA SER A 280 0.30 8.57 2.49
C SER A 280 -1.14 8.07 2.63
N ILE A 281 -2.08 8.95 3.00
CA ILE A 281 -3.51 8.62 3.07
C ILE A 281 -4.08 8.40 1.66
N ALA A 282 -3.73 9.24 0.69
CA ALA A 282 -4.14 9.04 -0.70
C ALA A 282 -3.66 7.68 -1.25
N TRP A 283 -2.42 7.29 -0.93
CA TRP A 283 -1.90 5.96 -1.26
C TRP A 283 -2.68 4.83 -0.57
N LEU A 284 -3.06 5.00 0.70
CA LEU A 284 -3.92 4.04 1.40
C LEU A 284 -5.26 3.87 0.67
N ILE A 285 -5.93 4.97 0.30
CA ILE A 285 -7.20 4.96 -0.44
C ILE A 285 -7.03 4.27 -1.80
N PHE A 286 -5.97 4.61 -2.55
CA PHE A 286 -5.62 4.00 -3.82
C PHE A 286 -5.42 2.48 -3.72
N MET A 287 -4.73 2.02 -2.66
CA MET A 287 -4.40 0.62 -2.47
C MET A 287 -5.58 -0.25 -2.02
N LEU A 288 -6.66 0.33 -1.50
CA LEU A 288 -7.82 -0.45 -1.03
C LEU A 288 -8.45 -1.30 -2.16
N PRO A 289 -8.93 -0.72 -3.28
CA PRO A 289 -9.52 -1.52 -4.35
C PRO A 289 -8.50 -2.46 -5.01
N HIS A 290 -7.25 -2.00 -5.20
CA HIS A 290 -6.19 -2.82 -5.76
C HIS A 290 -5.94 -4.07 -4.91
N SER A 291 -5.79 -3.91 -3.62
CA SER A 291 -5.43 -5.00 -2.71
C SER A 291 -6.59 -5.98 -2.46
N VAL A 292 -7.83 -5.53 -2.54
CA VAL A 292 -9.02 -6.40 -2.36
C VAL A 292 -9.32 -7.17 -3.64
N ALA A 293 -9.35 -6.51 -4.78
CA ALA A 293 -9.77 -7.10 -6.04
C ALA A 293 -8.58 -7.62 -6.86
N THR A 294 -7.65 -6.72 -7.24
CA THR A 294 -6.58 -7.06 -8.19
C THR A 294 -5.66 -8.15 -7.65
N VAL A 295 -5.20 -8.02 -6.40
CA VAL A 295 -4.30 -9.02 -5.80
C VAL A 295 -4.97 -10.38 -5.70
N SER A 296 -6.24 -10.44 -5.31
CA SER A 296 -7.00 -11.70 -5.18
C SER A 296 -7.19 -12.40 -6.54
N ILE A 297 -7.60 -11.64 -7.55
CA ILE A 297 -7.80 -12.14 -8.91
C ILE A 297 -6.45 -12.60 -9.50
N ALA A 298 -5.43 -11.74 -9.43
CA ALA A 298 -4.12 -12.05 -9.99
C ALA A 298 -3.48 -13.28 -9.32
N THR A 299 -3.70 -13.51 -8.03
CA THR A 299 -3.20 -14.71 -7.34
C THR A 299 -3.89 -15.97 -7.86
N ALA A 300 -5.20 -15.95 -8.09
CA ALA A 300 -5.94 -17.08 -8.64
C ALA A 300 -5.48 -17.44 -10.08
N TYR A 301 -5.32 -16.43 -10.93
CA TYR A 301 -4.85 -16.64 -12.29
C TYR A 301 -3.36 -16.99 -12.36
N PHE A 302 -2.54 -16.50 -11.43
CA PHE A 302 -1.11 -16.82 -11.37
C PHE A 302 -0.85 -18.32 -11.23
N THR A 303 -1.62 -19.02 -10.39
CA THR A 303 -1.49 -20.48 -10.24
C THR A 303 -1.76 -21.20 -11.56
N ARG A 304 -2.86 -20.87 -12.26
CA ARG A 304 -3.20 -21.44 -13.57
C ARG A 304 -2.15 -21.11 -14.63
N MET A 305 -1.71 -19.84 -14.70
CA MET A 305 -0.66 -19.44 -15.64
C MET A 305 0.66 -20.18 -15.39
N SER A 306 1.00 -20.47 -14.11
CA SER A 306 2.20 -21.23 -13.76
C SER A 306 2.09 -22.70 -14.22
N GLU A 307 0.92 -23.33 -14.08
CA GLU A 307 0.65 -24.67 -14.61
C GLU A 307 0.80 -24.70 -16.14
N HIS A 308 0.16 -23.77 -16.86
CA HIS A 308 0.29 -23.69 -18.31
C HIS A 308 1.72 -23.36 -18.78
N ALA A 309 2.48 -22.59 -18.01
CA ALA A 309 3.89 -22.31 -18.30
C ALA A 309 4.75 -23.58 -18.18
N MET A 310 4.53 -24.43 -17.15
CA MET A 310 5.22 -25.72 -17.00
C MET A 310 4.91 -26.67 -18.16
N ASP A 311 3.65 -26.68 -18.61
CA ASP A 311 3.19 -27.49 -19.74
C ASP A 311 3.57 -26.90 -21.11
N LYS A 312 4.26 -25.75 -21.14
CA LYS A 312 4.61 -24.97 -22.33
C LYS A 312 3.41 -24.59 -23.21
N ASN A 313 2.23 -24.51 -22.62
CA ASN A 313 0.98 -24.14 -23.27
C ASN A 313 0.77 -22.61 -23.20
N PHE A 314 1.52 -21.88 -24.02
CA PHE A 314 1.51 -20.42 -24.03
C PHE A 314 0.18 -19.79 -24.48
N ASP A 315 -0.63 -20.51 -25.25
CA ASP A 315 -1.92 -19.98 -25.72
C ASP A 315 -2.96 -19.96 -24.61
N GLU A 316 -3.05 -21.01 -23.80
CA GLU A 316 -3.93 -21.01 -22.62
C GLU A 316 -3.41 -20.02 -21.54
N LEU A 317 -2.09 -19.89 -21.36
CA LEU A 317 -1.51 -18.85 -20.49
C LEU A 317 -1.95 -17.45 -20.93
N LYS A 318 -1.88 -17.11 -22.21
CA LYS A 318 -2.32 -15.81 -22.75
C LYS A 318 -3.81 -15.59 -22.56
N LYS A 319 -4.62 -16.64 -22.73
CA LYS A 319 -6.07 -16.61 -22.51
C LYS A 319 -6.38 -16.28 -21.05
N ASP A 320 -5.73 -16.97 -20.10
CA ASP A 320 -5.86 -16.70 -18.66
C ASP A 320 -5.43 -15.28 -18.30
N LEU A 321 -4.32 -14.81 -18.90
CA LEU A 321 -3.86 -13.43 -18.71
C LEU A 321 -4.90 -12.41 -19.18
N VAL A 322 -5.47 -12.58 -20.37
CA VAL A 322 -6.50 -11.69 -20.93
C VAL A 322 -7.77 -11.71 -20.11
N GLU A 323 -8.24 -12.89 -19.67
CA GLU A 323 -9.43 -13.03 -18.81
C GLU A 323 -9.21 -12.34 -17.46
N GLY A 324 -8.03 -12.53 -16.85
CA GLY A 324 -7.65 -11.85 -15.62
C GLY A 324 -7.60 -10.33 -15.78
N LEU A 325 -6.96 -9.82 -16.85
CA LEU A 325 -6.90 -8.40 -17.16
C LEU A 325 -8.29 -7.78 -17.37
N ARG A 326 -9.22 -8.48 -18.07
CA ARG A 326 -10.59 -8.01 -18.28
C ARG A 326 -11.37 -7.93 -16.97
N THR A 327 -11.25 -8.95 -16.11
CA THR A 327 -11.91 -8.96 -14.81
C THR A 327 -11.39 -7.85 -13.89
N ILE A 328 -10.06 -7.65 -13.87
CA ILE A 328 -9.41 -6.57 -13.13
C ILE A 328 -9.84 -5.21 -13.69
N ALA A 329 -9.87 -5.03 -15.01
CA ALA A 329 -10.28 -3.79 -15.65
C ALA A 329 -11.70 -3.38 -15.24
N MET A 330 -12.65 -4.32 -15.26
CA MET A 330 -14.03 -4.05 -14.88
C MET A 330 -14.14 -3.48 -13.46
N ILE A 331 -13.41 -4.05 -12.50
CA ILE A 331 -13.45 -3.60 -11.09
C ILE A 331 -12.64 -2.32 -10.89
N SER A 332 -11.45 -2.21 -11.50
CA SER A 332 -10.60 -1.03 -11.35
C SER A 332 -11.22 0.22 -11.96
N VAL A 333 -11.92 0.10 -13.10
CA VAL A 333 -12.63 1.22 -13.74
C VAL A 333 -13.79 1.69 -12.85
N LEU A 334 -14.59 0.77 -12.29
CA LEU A 334 -15.64 1.13 -11.32
C LEU A 334 -15.04 1.83 -10.09
N ALA A 335 -13.98 1.28 -9.51
CA ALA A 335 -13.34 1.84 -8.32
C ALA A 335 -12.74 3.24 -8.59
N THR A 336 -12.06 3.41 -9.73
CA THR A 336 -11.54 4.72 -10.15
C THR A 336 -12.68 5.74 -10.27
N THR A 337 -13.76 5.39 -10.94
CA THR A 337 -14.92 6.30 -11.12
C THR A 337 -15.56 6.67 -9.80
N ALA A 338 -15.80 5.68 -8.93
CA ALA A 338 -16.36 5.93 -7.59
C ALA A 338 -15.45 6.83 -6.76
N LEU A 339 -14.13 6.56 -6.75
CA LEU A 339 -13.17 7.37 -6.00
C LEU A 339 -13.00 8.78 -6.55
N VAL A 340 -13.09 8.99 -7.86
CA VAL A 340 -13.05 10.34 -8.45
C VAL A 340 -14.27 11.14 -8.05
N VAL A 341 -15.48 10.57 -8.17
CA VAL A 341 -16.74 11.26 -7.82
C VAL A 341 -16.81 11.53 -6.31
N LEU A 342 -16.35 10.60 -5.50
CA LEU A 342 -16.43 10.64 -4.04
C LEU A 342 -15.15 11.14 -3.37
N ALA A 343 -14.19 11.69 -4.11
CA ALA A 343 -12.87 12.06 -3.58
C ALA A 343 -12.97 12.96 -2.35
N TYR A 344 -13.79 14.00 -2.40
CA TYR A 344 -13.94 14.94 -1.30
C TYR A 344 -14.72 14.36 -0.11
N PRO A 345 -15.88 13.70 -0.27
CA PRO A 345 -16.53 12.98 0.81
C PRO A 345 -15.64 11.91 1.46
N VAL A 346 -14.90 11.12 0.67
CA VAL A 346 -13.94 10.13 1.20
C VAL A 346 -12.84 10.83 1.98
N SER A 347 -12.28 11.92 1.47
CA SER A 347 -11.23 12.69 2.15
C SER A 347 -11.74 13.31 3.45
N ARG A 348 -13.01 13.75 3.48
CA ARG A 348 -13.66 14.32 4.67
C ARG A 348 -13.78 13.31 5.83
N VAL A 349 -13.82 12.02 5.51
CA VAL A 349 -13.79 10.95 6.54
C VAL A 349 -12.45 10.94 7.29
N PHE A 350 -11.36 11.29 6.62
CA PHE A 350 -10.02 11.35 7.21
C PHE A 350 -9.67 12.73 7.78
N VAL A 351 -10.23 13.81 7.21
CA VAL A 351 -9.83 15.18 7.56
C VAL A 351 -11.01 15.91 8.21
N GLY A 352 -10.80 16.41 9.42
CA GLY A 352 -11.82 17.11 10.21
C GLY A 352 -12.34 18.42 9.60
N GLU A 353 -11.58 19.04 8.68
CA GLU A 353 -11.88 20.35 8.07
C GLU A 353 -12.00 20.27 6.55
N LEU A 354 -12.86 21.11 5.99
CA LEU A 354 -13.13 21.11 4.55
C LEU A 354 -11.92 21.49 3.69
N PRO A 355 -11.11 22.52 4.03
CA PRO A 355 -9.92 22.85 3.23
C PRO A 355 -8.94 21.69 3.11
N GLY A 356 -8.64 21.00 4.21
CA GLY A 356 -7.79 19.83 4.23
C GLY A 356 -8.42 18.64 3.46
N ALA A 357 -9.73 18.46 3.54
CA ALA A 357 -10.44 17.44 2.77
C ALA A 357 -10.38 17.71 1.25
N ILE A 358 -10.43 18.98 0.84
CA ILE A 358 -10.25 19.39 -0.56
C ILE A 358 -8.80 19.11 -1.00
N ALA A 359 -7.81 19.51 -0.20
CA ALA A 359 -6.41 19.27 -0.50
C ALA A 359 -6.12 17.76 -0.68
N LEU A 360 -6.55 16.92 0.26
CA LEU A 360 -6.42 15.46 0.15
C LEU A 360 -7.22 14.90 -1.04
N GLY A 361 -8.43 15.38 -1.28
CA GLY A 361 -9.30 14.93 -2.38
C GLY A 361 -8.67 15.17 -3.75
N ASN A 362 -8.03 16.32 -3.96
CA ASN A 362 -7.29 16.62 -5.18
C ASN A 362 -6.12 15.62 -5.40
N VAL A 363 -5.39 15.27 -4.34
CA VAL A 363 -4.32 14.26 -4.38
C VAL A 363 -4.90 12.88 -4.73
N VAL A 364 -6.03 12.51 -4.13
CA VAL A 364 -6.73 11.23 -4.41
C VAL A 364 -7.16 11.17 -5.87
N ILE A 365 -7.81 12.22 -6.42
CA ILE A 365 -8.22 12.27 -7.83
C ILE A 365 -7.03 12.06 -8.75
N ALA A 366 -5.94 12.80 -8.52
CA ALA A 366 -4.73 12.70 -9.32
C ALA A 366 -4.10 11.29 -9.29
N MET A 367 -4.11 10.65 -8.13
CA MET A 367 -3.50 9.33 -7.92
C MET A 367 -4.34 8.18 -8.48
N VAL A 368 -5.68 8.20 -8.32
CA VAL A 368 -6.54 7.07 -8.73
C VAL A 368 -6.67 6.93 -10.24
N VAL A 369 -6.31 7.91 -11.04
CA VAL A 369 -6.17 7.79 -12.50
C VAL A 369 -5.16 6.67 -12.85
N GLY A 370 -4.14 6.47 -12.03
CA GLY A 370 -3.15 5.40 -12.17
C GLY A 370 -3.63 4.01 -11.75
N LEU A 371 -4.83 3.83 -11.17
CA LEU A 371 -5.28 2.57 -10.57
C LEU A 371 -5.44 1.44 -11.59
N LEU A 372 -6.06 1.71 -12.72
CA LEU A 372 -6.22 0.71 -13.79
C LEU A 372 -4.88 0.27 -14.38
N PRO A 373 -4.00 1.18 -14.86
CA PRO A 373 -2.70 0.78 -15.39
C PRO A 373 -1.81 0.10 -14.32
N PHE A 374 -1.86 0.52 -13.05
CA PHE A 374 -1.15 -0.16 -11.95
C PHE A 374 -1.61 -1.61 -11.78
N SER A 375 -2.92 -1.83 -11.83
CA SER A 375 -3.50 -3.17 -11.74
C SER A 375 -3.13 -4.05 -12.93
N PHE A 376 -3.01 -3.47 -14.13
CA PHE A 376 -2.52 -4.17 -15.32
C PHE A 376 -1.06 -4.57 -15.19
N VAL A 377 -0.20 -3.64 -14.76
CA VAL A 377 1.22 -3.95 -14.50
C VAL A 377 1.35 -5.12 -13.53
N PHE A 378 0.60 -5.10 -12.43
CA PHE A 378 0.63 -6.17 -11.44
C PHE A 378 0.29 -7.54 -12.04
N MET A 379 -0.76 -7.62 -12.87
CA MET A 379 -1.17 -8.88 -13.52
C MET A 379 -0.15 -9.36 -14.56
N ILE A 380 0.38 -8.46 -15.40
CA ILE A 380 1.40 -8.78 -16.41
C ILE A 380 2.70 -9.24 -15.73
N GLN A 381 3.08 -8.60 -14.62
CA GLN A 381 4.24 -9.01 -13.83
C GLN A 381 4.09 -10.45 -13.31
N ARG A 382 2.88 -10.87 -12.91
CA ARG A 382 2.60 -12.26 -12.54
C ARG A 382 2.79 -13.22 -13.70
N ALA A 383 2.37 -12.84 -14.92
CA ALA A 383 2.62 -13.68 -16.11
C ALA A 383 4.12 -13.84 -16.40
N PHE A 384 4.93 -12.77 -16.27
CA PHE A 384 6.38 -12.89 -16.38
C PHE A 384 6.98 -13.80 -15.31
N TYR A 385 6.48 -13.72 -14.07
CA TYR A 385 6.95 -14.59 -12.99
C TYR A 385 6.56 -16.06 -13.19
N ALA A 386 5.38 -16.34 -13.75
CA ALA A 386 4.99 -17.69 -14.15
C ALA A 386 5.92 -18.27 -15.22
N LEU A 387 6.51 -17.40 -16.06
CA LEU A 387 7.48 -17.75 -17.10
C LEU A 387 8.95 -17.65 -16.60
N GLU A 388 9.16 -17.55 -15.30
CA GLU A 388 10.47 -17.41 -14.64
C GLU A 388 11.31 -16.20 -15.12
N ASP A 389 10.68 -15.21 -15.76
CA ASP A 389 11.32 -13.98 -16.23
C ASP A 389 11.21 -12.86 -15.19
N THR A 390 12.23 -12.69 -14.37
CA THR A 390 12.32 -11.60 -13.38
C THR A 390 13.04 -10.36 -13.93
N ARG A 391 13.79 -10.50 -15.03
CA ARG A 391 14.54 -9.42 -15.66
C ARG A 391 13.63 -8.40 -16.34
N THR A 392 12.63 -8.85 -17.06
CA THR A 392 11.72 -7.94 -17.79
C THR A 392 10.90 -7.06 -16.85
N PRO A 393 10.32 -7.56 -15.74
CA PRO A 393 9.74 -6.74 -14.67
C PRO A 393 10.68 -5.68 -14.11
N PHE A 394 11.95 -6.00 -13.89
CA PHE A 394 12.95 -5.01 -13.48
C PHE A 394 13.10 -3.88 -14.51
N ILE A 395 13.18 -4.20 -15.82
CA ILE A 395 13.38 -3.20 -16.87
C ILE A 395 12.23 -2.20 -16.92
N PHE A 396 10.97 -2.65 -16.97
CA PHE A 396 9.86 -1.72 -17.05
C PHE A 396 9.64 -0.95 -15.72
N THR A 397 10.03 -1.51 -14.56
CA THR A 397 10.01 -0.80 -13.29
C THR A 397 11.12 0.26 -13.22
N LEU A 398 12.33 -0.05 -13.74
CA LEU A 398 13.41 0.92 -13.82
C LEU A 398 13.00 2.13 -14.67
N VAL A 399 12.41 1.90 -15.85
CA VAL A 399 11.91 2.99 -16.71
C VAL A 399 10.85 3.82 -15.97
N GLN A 400 9.90 3.17 -15.32
CA GLN A 400 8.86 3.86 -14.53
C GLN A 400 9.45 4.75 -13.43
N VAL A 401 10.43 4.23 -12.68
CA VAL A 401 11.07 4.99 -11.60
C VAL A 401 11.87 6.17 -12.16
N LEU A 402 12.60 5.99 -13.25
CA LEU A 402 13.32 7.10 -13.88
C LEU A 402 12.37 8.19 -14.38
N VAL A 403 11.25 7.83 -15.01
CA VAL A 403 10.21 8.78 -15.42
C VAL A 403 9.59 9.47 -14.21
N ASN A 404 9.32 8.71 -13.13
CA ASN A 404 8.76 9.26 -11.89
C ASN A 404 9.73 10.26 -11.25
N ILE A 405 11.03 9.94 -11.14
CA ILE A 405 12.05 10.84 -10.60
C ILE A 405 12.14 12.11 -11.45
N ALA A 406 12.28 11.97 -12.78
CA ALA A 406 12.38 13.12 -13.68
C ALA A 406 11.13 14.01 -13.60
N GLY A 407 9.94 13.42 -13.59
CA GLY A 407 8.69 14.13 -13.42
C GLY A 407 8.57 14.80 -12.06
N SER A 408 9.01 14.16 -10.98
CA SER A 408 9.02 14.75 -9.62
C SER A 408 9.93 15.97 -9.54
N VAL A 409 11.10 15.93 -10.18
CA VAL A 409 12.00 17.09 -10.24
C VAL A 409 11.37 18.21 -11.07
N LEU A 410 10.71 17.92 -12.19
CA LEU A 410 10.01 18.94 -12.98
C LEU A 410 8.86 19.59 -12.18
N VAL A 411 8.09 18.80 -11.45
CA VAL A 411 7.03 19.33 -10.56
C VAL A 411 7.63 20.24 -9.49
N TRP A 412 8.72 19.82 -8.86
CA TRP A 412 9.41 20.64 -7.85
C TRP A 412 9.92 21.98 -8.38
N LEU A 413 10.38 22.02 -9.64
CA LEU A 413 10.93 23.23 -10.26
C LEU A 413 9.88 24.20 -10.79
N TYR A 414 8.70 23.73 -11.20
CA TYR A 414 7.74 24.52 -11.97
C TYR A 414 6.33 24.60 -11.37
N VAL A 415 6.01 23.81 -10.35
CA VAL A 415 4.66 23.77 -9.77
C VAL A 415 4.67 24.43 -8.39
N GLU A 416 3.68 25.27 -8.13
CA GLU A 416 3.49 25.94 -6.85
C GLU A 416 3.23 24.93 -5.72
N ASP A 417 3.65 25.27 -4.49
CA ASP A 417 3.57 24.41 -3.31
C ASP A 417 2.18 23.85 -3.05
N ILE A 418 1.13 24.63 -3.29
CA ILE A 418 -0.27 24.23 -3.13
C ILE A 418 -0.65 23.05 -4.03
N TRP A 419 -0.08 22.94 -5.22
CA TRP A 419 -0.34 21.90 -6.21
C TRP A 419 0.75 20.85 -6.30
N LEU A 420 1.83 21.00 -5.54
CA LEU A 420 3.04 20.17 -5.66
C LEU A 420 2.72 18.68 -5.46
N VAL A 421 2.01 18.30 -4.39
CA VAL A 421 1.67 16.89 -4.12
C VAL A 421 0.63 16.35 -5.11
N VAL A 422 -0.26 17.20 -5.62
CA VAL A 422 -1.17 16.83 -6.70
C VAL A 422 -0.38 16.54 -7.98
N GLY A 423 0.58 17.41 -8.32
CA GLY A 423 1.51 17.21 -9.44
C GLY A 423 2.31 15.92 -9.33
N LEU A 424 2.87 15.63 -8.16
CA LEU A 424 3.56 14.36 -7.88
C LEU A 424 2.65 13.14 -8.08
N SER A 425 1.40 13.24 -7.67
CA SER A 425 0.42 12.16 -7.85
C SER A 425 0.05 11.94 -9.32
N LEU A 426 -0.05 13.03 -10.10
CA LEU A 426 -0.23 12.94 -11.56
C LEU A 426 0.99 12.32 -12.25
N VAL A 427 2.21 12.73 -11.86
CA VAL A 427 3.46 12.14 -12.36
C VAL A 427 3.51 10.64 -12.05
N THR A 428 3.10 10.25 -10.84
CA THR A 428 3.01 8.83 -10.46
C THR A 428 2.05 8.09 -11.37
N SER A 429 0.85 8.62 -11.58
CA SER A 429 -0.15 8.02 -12.47
C SER A 429 0.35 7.92 -13.91
N ALA A 430 1.01 8.97 -14.43
CA ALA A 430 1.59 9.00 -15.77
C ALA A 430 2.74 7.99 -15.93
N SER A 431 3.64 7.92 -14.94
CA SER A 431 4.75 6.96 -14.95
C SER A 431 4.26 5.51 -14.92
N ILE A 432 3.21 5.21 -14.17
CA ILE A 432 2.56 3.89 -14.13
C ILE A 432 1.88 3.58 -15.47
N LEU A 433 1.27 4.56 -16.13
CA LEU A 433 0.68 4.38 -17.45
C LEU A 433 1.75 4.02 -18.50
N ILE A 434 2.90 4.71 -18.48
CA ILE A 434 4.07 4.38 -19.33
C ILE A 434 4.58 2.98 -19.02
N GLN A 435 4.71 2.62 -17.73
CA GLN A 435 5.09 1.28 -17.30
C GLN A 435 4.14 0.21 -17.83
N SER A 436 2.84 0.48 -17.75
CA SER A 436 1.82 -0.43 -18.27
C SER A 436 1.97 -0.64 -19.77
N GLY A 437 2.06 0.43 -20.55
CA GLY A 437 2.29 0.36 -22.00
C GLY A 437 3.56 -0.42 -22.35
N LEU A 438 4.67 -0.15 -21.65
CA LEU A 438 5.94 -0.85 -21.84
C LEU A 438 5.85 -2.34 -21.47
N SER A 439 5.15 -2.68 -20.38
CA SER A 439 4.96 -4.07 -19.95
C SER A 439 4.18 -4.88 -20.99
N PHE A 440 3.11 -4.31 -21.58
CA PHE A 440 2.39 -4.92 -22.70
C PHE A 440 3.27 -5.07 -23.96
N ALA A 441 4.02 -4.05 -24.31
CA ALA A 441 4.90 -4.07 -25.48
C ALA A 441 6.00 -5.15 -25.36
N LEU A 442 6.63 -5.24 -24.18
CA LEU A 442 7.66 -6.25 -23.90
C LEU A 442 7.07 -7.67 -23.85
N PHE A 443 5.87 -7.84 -23.28
CA PHE A 443 5.19 -9.13 -23.28
C PHE A 443 4.89 -9.58 -24.73
N ARG A 444 4.29 -8.67 -25.53
CA ARG A 444 3.99 -8.94 -26.93
C ARG A 444 5.25 -9.29 -27.75
N ARG A 445 6.36 -8.59 -27.50
CA ARG A 445 7.64 -8.84 -28.21
C ARG A 445 8.21 -10.22 -27.90
N LYS A 446 8.10 -10.68 -26.64
CA LYS A 446 8.69 -11.95 -26.19
C LYS A 446 7.82 -13.18 -26.44
N TYR A 447 6.52 -13.04 -26.22
CA TYR A 447 5.57 -14.17 -26.16
C TYR A 447 4.44 -14.08 -27.20
N GLY A 448 4.45 -13.03 -28.03
CA GLY A 448 3.45 -12.81 -29.08
C GLY A 448 2.24 -12.01 -28.64
N ALA A 449 1.32 -11.77 -29.55
CA ALA A 449 0.12 -10.96 -29.31
C ALA A 449 -0.84 -11.64 -28.33
N LEU A 450 -1.52 -10.81 -27.51
CA LEU A 450 -2.50 -11.25 -26.50
C LEU A 450 -3.93 -11.40 -27.05
N GLY A 451 -4.16 -11.38 -28.35
CA GLY A 451 -5.53 -11.31 -28.88
C GLY A 451 -6.24 -10.00 -28.50
N GLN A 452 -5.56 -8.88 -28.66
CA GLN A 452 -5.87 -7.55 -28.10
C GLN A 452 -7.26 -6.98 -28.39
N GLY A 453 -7.95 -7.40 -29.44
CA GLY A 453 -9.28 -6.87 -29.78
C GLY A 453 -10.33 -7.09 -28.69
N GLY A 454 -10.25 -8.20 -27.97
CA GLY A 454 -11.18 -8.50 -26.89
C GLY A 454 -10.95 -7.65 -25.62
N LEU A 455 -9.69 -7.38 -25.24
CA LEU A 455 -9.36 -6.60 -24.04
C LEU A 455 -9.69 -5.11 -24.25
N ALA A 456 -9.23 -4.53 -25.37
CA ALA A 456 -9.48 -3.12 -25.67
C ALA A 456 -10.99 -2.81 -25.77
N LEU A 457 -11.74 -3.62 -26.53
CA LEU A 457 -13.20 -3.47 -26.65
C LEU A 457 -13.91 -3.62 -25.31
N ALA A 458 -13.50 -4.60 -24.48
CA ALA A 458 -14.08 -4.76 -23.15
C ALA A 458 -13.80 -3.54 -22.26
N THR A 459 -12.56 -3.06 -22.23
CA THR A 459 -12.16 -1.89 -21.44
C THR A 459 -12.89 -0.63 -21.89
N THR A 460 -13.10 -0.43 -23.21
CA THR A 460 -13.91 0.69 -23.73
C THR A 460 -15.37 0.61 -23.25
N LYS A 461 -15.97 -0.59 -23.25
CA LYS A 461 -17.32 -0.77 -22.68
C LYS A 461 -17.35 -0.46 -21.18
N PHE A 462 -16.33 -0.86 -20.42
CA PHE A 462 -16.24 -0.56 -18.99
C PHE A 462 -16.14 0.94 -18.76
N ILE A 463 -15.28 1.64 -19.50
CA ILE A 463 -15.13 3.10 -19.40
C ILE A 463 -16.46 3.80 -19.78
N GLY A 464 -17.10 3.40 -20.86
CA GLY A 464 -18.40 3.98 -21.27
C GLY A 464 -19.49 3.80 -20.19
N ALA A 465 -19.58 2.60 -19.61
CA ALA A 465 -20.51 2.34 -18.51
C ALA A 465 -20.15 3.16 -17.25
N ALA A 466 -18.87 3.34 -16.98
CA ALA A 466 -18.37 4.09 -15.84
C ALA A 466 -18.62 5.59 -15.99
N LEU A 467 -18.47 6.15 -17.18
CA LEU A 467 -18.81 7.56 -17.43
C LEU A 467 -20.29 7.84 -17.18
N LEU A 468 -21.18 6.95 -17.62
CA LEU A 468 -22.61 7.08 -17.34
C LEU A 468 -22.91 6.96 -15.85
N ALA A 469 -22.36 5.95 -15.19
CA ALA A 469 -22.55 5.73 -13.75
C ALA A 469 -21.93 6.86 -12.92
N GLY A 470 -20.76 7.35 -13.30
CA GLY A 470 -20.08 8.48 -12.68
C GLY A 470 -20.87 9.78 -12.86
N GLY A 471 -21.45 10.01 -14.04
CA GLY A 471 -22.34 11.15 -14.29
C GLY A 471 -23.57 11.16 -13.38
N VAL A 472 -24.21 10.00 -13.18
CA VAL A 472 -25.34 9.86 -12.23
C VAL A 472 -24.86 10.10 -10.80
N GLY A 473 -23.72 9.54 -10.40
CA GLY A 473 -23.15 9.75 -9.07
C GLY A 473 -22.77 11.22 -8.81
N PHE A 474 -22.18 11.88 -9.79
CA PHE A 474 -21.84 13.30 -9.72
C PHE A 474 -23.10 14.18 -9.61
N TRP A 475 -24.13 13.90 -10.42
CA TRP A 475 -25.40 14.60 -10.31
C TRP A 475 -26.02 14.42 -8.91
N MET A 476 -25.99 13.21 -8.37
CA MET A 476 -26.47 12.94 -7.01
C MET A 476 -25.67 13.69 -5.95
N LEU A 477 -24.32 13.76 -6.10
CA LEU A 477 -23.46 14.55 -5.23
C LEU A 477 -23.83 16.02 -5.26
N GLN A 478 -24.09 16.58 -6.45
CA GLN A 478 -24.55 17.97 -6.60
C GLN A 478 -25.94 18.20 -5.98
N ALA A 479 -26.86 17.24 -6.11
CA ALA A 479 -28.18 17.30 -5.47
C ALA A 479 -28.10 17.27 -3.93
N MET A 480 -27.03 16.71 -3.35
CA MET A 480 -26.74 16.74 -1.90
C MET A 480 -26.00 18.02 -1.47
N GLY A 481 -25.92 19.04 -2.33
CA GLY A 481 -25.27 20.32 -2.09
C GLY A 481 -23.84 20.44 -2.63
N GLY A 482 -23.32 19.41 -3.28
CA GLY A 482 -21.96 19.40 -3.83
C GLY A 482 -20.87 19.29 -2.77
N THR A 483 -19.79 20.03 -2.95
CA THR A 483 -18.60 19.99 -2.09
C THR A 483 -18.27 21.36 -1.48
N VAL A 484 -19.28 22.23 -1.35
CA VAL A 484 -19.14 23.54 -0.72
C VAL A 484 -19.38 23.44 0.79
N SER A 485 -18.92 24.46 1.52
CA SER A 485 -19.10 24.54 2.97
C SER A 485 -20.60 24.48 3.32
N GLY A 486 -20.96 23.64 4.29
CA GLY A 486 -22.35 23.39 4.71
C GLY A 486 -23.13 22.42 3.83
N ALA A 487 -22.54 21.89 2.75
CA ALA A 487 -23.17 20.84 1.94
C ALA A 487 -23.18 19.49 2.68
N PHE A 488 -24.32 18.80 2.67
CA PHE A 488 -24.50 17.52 3.39
C PHE A 488 -23.38 16.52 3.12
N ALA A 489 -22.91 16.43 1.87
CA ALA A 489 -21.91 15.43 1.49
C ALA A 489 -20.55 15.61 2.18
N VAL A 490 -20.24 16.81 2.70
CA VAL A 490 -18.94 17.16 3.31
C VAL A 490 -19.07 17.90 4.64
N ASP A 491 -20.26 17.99 5.20
CA ASP A 491 -20.53 18.71 6.44
C ASP A 491 -19.85 18.04 7.66
N SER A 492 -20.05 16.74 7.82
CA SER A 492 -19.52 15.96 8.93
C SER A 492 -18.97 14.61 8.45
N VAL A 493 -18.21 13.92 9.30
CA VAL A 493 -17.72 12.56 9.02
C VAL A 493 -18.89 11.61 8.74
N LEU A 494 -19.96 11.70 9.54
CA LEU A 494 -21.12 10.81 9.39
C LEU A 494 -21.85 11.06 8.06
N SER A 495 -22.15 12.31 7.73
CA SER A 495 -22.81 12.66 6.48
C SER A 495 -21.95 12.30 5.26
N SER A 496 -20.64 12.43 5.36
CA SER A 496 -19.70 12.00 4.32
C SER A 496 -19.70 10.48 4.14
N VAL A 497 -19.73 9.70 5.21
CA VAL A 497 -19.86 8.23 5.13
C VAL A 497 -21.19 7.83 4.51
N VAL A 498 -22.31 8.46 4.90
CA VAL A 498 -23.62 8.22 4.29
C VAL A 498 -23.61 8.54 2.80
N SER A 499 -23.01 9.67 2.42
CA SER A 499 -22.87 10.07 1.00
C SER A 499 -21.98 9.08 0.23
N CYS A 500 -20.87 8.64 0.78
CA CYS A 500 -20.01 7.63 0.17
C CYS A 500 -20.74 6.30 -0.06
N VAL A 501 -21.51 5.84 0.92
CA VAL A 501 -22.27 4.59 0.81
C VAL A 501 -23.41 4.72 -0.20
N THR A 502 -24.24 5.77 -0.10
CA THR A 502 -25.43 5.94 -0.96
C THR A 502 -25.04 6.18 -2.41
N ILE A 503 -24.15 7.14 -2.67
CA ILE A 503 -23.69 7.46 -4.03
C ILE A 503 -22.86 6.30 -4.60
N GLY A 504 -22.00 5.67 -3.80
CA GLY A 504 -21.21 4.52 -4.21
C GLY A 504 -22.06 3.32 -4.61
N MET A 505 -23.16 3.04 -3.88
CA MET A 505 -24.15 2.03 -4.26
C MET A 505 -24.84 2.37 -5.59
N VAL A 506 -25.27 3.62 -5.77
CA VAL A 506 -25.92 4.06 -7.02
C VAL A 506 -24.97 3.93 -8.20
N ILE A 507 -23.73 4.41 -8.09
CA ILE A 507 -22.70 4.24 -9.13
C ILE A 507 -22.53 2.76 -9.48
N SER A 508 -22.40 1.89 -8.47
CA SER A 508 -22.20 0.45 -8.67
C SER A 508 -23.40 -0.21 -9.36
N LEU A 509 -24.62 0.14 -8.94
CA LEU A 509 -25.85 -0.39 -9.54
C LEU A 509 -26.00 0.04 -11.00
N VAL A 510 -25.83 1.33 -11.29
CA VAL A 510 -25.90 1.86 -12.67
C VAL A 510 -24.83 1.22 -13.55
N TYR A 511 -23.59 1.12 -13.05
CA TYR A 511 -22.49 0.50 -13.77
C TYR A 511 -22.80 -0.95 -14.13
N ILE A 512 -23.23 -1.77 -13.16
CA ILE A 512 -23.57 -3.18 -13.39
C ILE A 512 -24.75 -3.31 -14.35
N LEU A 513 -25.76 -2.44 -14.24
CA LEU A 513 -26.92 -2.43 -15.13
C LEU A 513 -26.50 -2.16 -16.58
N VAL A 514 -25.69 -1.13 -16.80
CA VAL A 514 -25.18 -0.77 -18.14
C VAL A 514 -24.34 -1.89 -18.73
N LEU A 515 -23.44 -2.51 -17.93
CA LEU A 515 -22.63 -3.64 -18.40
C LEU A 515 -23.49 -4.87 -18.74
N LYS A 516 -24.57 -5.11 -18.00
CA LYS A 516 -25.54 -6.18 -18.30
C LYS A 516 -26.27 -5.92 -19.61
N LEU A 517 -26.69 -4.68 -19.86
CA LEU A 517 -27.29 -4.26 -21.14
C LEU A 517 -26.32 -4.42 -22.31
N LEU A 518 -25.03 -4.13 -22.10
CA LEU A 518 -23.97 -4.34 -23.09
C LEU A 518 -23.54 -5.82 -23.22
N ARG A 519 -24.22 -6.75 -22.54
CA ARG A 519 -23.99 -8.19 -22.55
C ARG A 519 -22.55 -8.58 -22.22
N VAL A 520 -21.97 -7.92 -21.22
CA VAL A 520 -20.60 -8.17 -20.75
C VAL A 520 -20.58 -9.47 -19.93
N LYS A 521 -19.76 -10.45 -20.34
CA LYS A 521 -19.70 -11.79 -19.72
C LYS A 521 -19.15 -11.75 -18.28
N GLU A 522 -18.22 -10.87 -18.00
CA GLU A 522 -17.53 -10.73 -16.70
C GLU A 522 -18.48 -10.36 -15.56
N VAL A 523 -19.61 -9.72 -15.85
CA VAL A 523 -20.66 -9.40 -14.86
C VAL A 523 -21.19 -10.66 -14.18
N GLY A 524 -21.29 -11.79 -14.93
CA GLY A 524 -21.70 -13.08 -14.37
C GLY A 524 -20.75 -13.60 -13.29
N ILE A 525 -19.45 -13.36 -13.41
CA ILE A 525 -18.42 -13.77 -12.46
C ILE A 525 -18.57 -12.97 -11.15
N LEU A 526 -18.82 -11.66 -11.23
CA LEU A 526 -19.03 -10.80 -10.08
C LEU A 526 -20.30 -11.14 -9.30
N LEU A 527 -21.39 -11.44 -9.99
CA LEU A 527 -22.68 -11.71 -9.36
C LEU A 527 -22.82 -13.14 -8.84
N ALA A 528 -21.98 -14.09 -9.28
CA ALA A 528 -22.06 -15.49 -8.90
C ALA A 528 -22.05 -15.74 -7.38
N PRO A 529 -21.20 -15.08 -6.56
CA PRO A 529 -21.23 -15.23 -5.10
C PRO A 529 -22.53 -14.72 -4.48
N VAL A 530 -23.03 -13.56 -4.96
CA VAL A 530 -24.27 -12.92 -4.45
C VAL A 530 -25.48 -13.80 -4.77
N VAL A 531 -25.56 -14.31 -6.00
CA VAL A 531 -26.64 -15.20 -6.42
C VAL A 531 -26.63 -16.52 -5.62
N ARG A 532 -25.44 -17.05 -5.27
CA ARG A 532 -25.32 -18.24 -4.41
C ARG A 532 -25.79 -17.97 -2.97
N LEU A 533 -25.55 -16.78 -2.43
CA LEU A 533 -26.02 -16.38 -1.10
C LEU A 533 -27.54 -16.16 -1.05
N LEU A 534 -28.13 -15.64 -2.12
CA LEU A 534 -29.58 -15.44 -2.22
C LEU A 534 -30.38 -16.73 -2.53
N ARG A 535 -29.71 -17.77 -2.99
CA ARG A 535 -30.31 -19.10 -3.23
C ARG A 535 -30.20 -20.07 -2.04
N ARG A 536 -29.51 -19.67 -0.98
CA ARG A 536 -29.46 -20.34 0.33
C ARG A 536 -30.42 -19.67 1.32
#